data_f3981cf0da064cee338806acf27504a3
#
_entry.id   f3981cf0da064cee338806acf27504a3
#
_cell.length_a   1.000
_cell.length_b   1.000
_cell.length_c   1.000
_cell.angle_alpha   90.00
_cell.angle_beta   90.00
_cell.angle_gamma   90.00
#
_symmetry.space_group_name_H-M   'P 1'
#
loop_
_entity.id
_entity.type
_entity.pdbx_description
1 polymer ?
#
loop_
_entity_poly.entity_id
_entity_poly.type
_entity_poly.pdbx_seq_one_letter_code
_entity_poly.pdbx_strand_id
1 'polypeptide(L)'
;MRQLPPFSSKVFLAPMAGVSDPALRLLCKELGAGLVVTEFTNIHAIVAKEAQLHNISEFIEFSPRERPLSVQLFGSDLEALERAVKIVSPHFDLIDYNMGCPAPHVTEQMACSALLQHPDLTRHIFRTMVNATDKPVTVKIRAGISTPDRFLEIARIAEEEGISMITFHPRTVKQGYSGKSDWSLIKELKENVSIPVVGNGDIETPEDALRMLNETGCDYVMIGRAAMKNPSIFKQIKQYLETGKYDQVSDGERMEAFFRYLEYTKLYPTIRFVNIKMQAMNFTRGMKGGKGVREKLRTVKDEGELREVLMVLRTENNL
;
A
#
# COMPACT_ATOMS: atom_id res chain seq x y z
N MET A 1 -11.91 20.12 -4.30
CA MET A 1 -11.01 19.20 -3.56
C MET A 1 -11.54 18.99 -2.15
N ARG A 2 -11.59 17.75 -1.66
CA ARG A 2 -12.06 17.42 -0.30
C ARG A 2 -10.91 17.34 0.66
N GLN A 3 -11.17 17.72 1.92
CA GLN A 3 -10.15 17.75 2.96
C GLN A 3 -9.71 16.33 3.34
N LEU A 4 -8.41 16.09 3.39
CA LEU A 4 -7.83 14.84 3.89
C LEU A 4 -8.06 14.72 5.41
N PRO A 5 -8.27 13.50 5.93
CA PRO A 5 -8.33 13.29 7.37
C PRO A 5 -6.95 13.58 8.01
N PRO A 6 -6.89 13.87 9.31
CA PRO A 6 -5.62 14.00 10.01
C PRO A 6 -4.88 12.65 10.03
N PHE A 7 -3.61 12.68 9.66
CA PHE A 7 -2.73 11.50 9.72
C PHE A 7 -1.83 11.57 10.94
N SER A 8 -1.67 10.46 11.64
CA SER A 8 -0.82 10.36 12.86
C SER A 8 0.68 10.40 12.56
N SER A 9 1.08 10.24 11.30
CA SER A 9 2.45 10.37 10.81
C SER A 9 2.47 10.65 9.32
N LYS A 10 3.64 11.08 8.80
CA LYS A 10 3.87 11.30 7.37
C LYS A 10 4.18 10.02 6.58
N VAL A 11 4.07 8.85 7.20
CA VAL A 11 4.53 7.58 6.62
C VAL A 11 3.34 6.64 6.40
N PHE A 12 3.11 6.24 5.16
CA PHE A 12 1.96 5.44 4.73
C PHE A 12 2.39 4.03 4.30
N LEU A 13 1.50 3.04 4.50
CA LEU A 13 1.70 1.69 3.98
C LEU A 13 1.17 1.59 2.54
N ALA A 14 2.00 1.08 1.63
CA ALA A 14 1.60 0.85 0.25
C ALA A 14 0.61 -0.33 0.11
N PRO A 15 -0.40 -0.22 -0.79
CA PRO A 15 -1.20 -1.37 -1.21
C PRO A 15 -0.31 -2.36 -2.00
N MET A 16 -0.29 -3.62 -1.56
CA MET A 16 0.52 -4.68 -2.16
C MET A 16 -0.31 -5.97 -2.25
N ALA A 17 -0.75 -6.33 -3.46
CA ALA A 17 -1.58 -7.51 -3.70
C ALA A 17 -0.96 -8.79 -3.14
N GLY A 18 -1.73 -9.54 -2.38
CA GLY A 18 -1.31 -10.77 -1.69
C GLY A 18 -0.37 -10.55 -0.50
N VAL A 19 -0.17 -9.29 -0.08
CA VAL A 19 0.78 -8.91 0.98
C VAL A 19 0.14 -8.02 2.03
N SER A 20 -0.50 -6.90 1.64
CA SER A 20 -1.11 -5.97 2.58
C SER A 20 -2.51 -6.42 3.00
N ASP A 21 -2.59 -7.67 3.46
CA ASP A 21 -3.78 -8.22 4.09
C ASP A 21 -4.18 -7.43 5.35
N PRO A 22 -5.42 -7.56 5.84
CA PRO A 22 -5.90 -6.77 6.97
C PRO A 22 -5.09 -6.96 8.26
N ALA A 23 -4.48 -8.14 8.47
CA ALA A 23 -3.65 -8.38 9.64
C ALA A 23 -2.33 -7.60 9.58
N LEU A 24 -1.67 -7.55 8.39
CA LEU A 24 -0.47 -6.75 8.20
C LEU A 24 -0.76 -5.25 8.26
N ARG A 25 -1.87 -4.80 7.66
CA ARG A 25 -2.29 -3.39 7.73
C ARG A 25 -2.50 -2.94 9.18
N LEU A 26 -3.23 -3.76 9.97
CA LEU A 26 -3.46 -3.51 11.38
C LEU A 26 -2.15 -3.42 12.17
N LEU A 27 -1.22 -4.36 11.95
CA LEU A 27 0.10 -4.35 12.57
C LEU A 27 0.88 -3.08 12.20
N CYS A 28 0.95 -2.72 10.92
CA CYS A 28 1.65 -1.51 10.47
C CYS A 28 1.01 -0.24 11.05
N LYS A 29 -0.32 -0.21 11.17
CA LYS A 29 -1.04 0.91 11.79
C LYS A 29 -0.65 1.11 13.24
N GLU A 30 -0.60 0.04 14.02
CA GLU A 30 -0.18 0.08 15.43
C GLU A 30 1.30 0.46 15.60
N LEU A 31 2.12 0.12 14.62
CA LEU A 31 3.53 0.50 14.56
C LEU A 31 3.77 1.91 14.01
N GLY A 32 2.71 2.71 13.77
CA GLY A 32 2.80 4.12 13.47
C GLY A 32 2.58 4.54 12.03
N ALA A 33 2.07 3.66 11.14
CA ALA A 33 1.65 4.08 9.81
C ALA A 33 0.52 5.11 9.91
N GLY A 34 0.71 6.29 9.28
CA GLY A 34 -0.28 7.37 9.28
C GLY A 34 -1.54 7.00 8.50
N LEU A 35 -1.36 6.29 7.38
CA LEU A 35 -2.41 5.77 6.52
C LEU A 35 -2.06 4.35 6.10
N VAL A 36 -3.06 3.47 6.03
CA VAL A 36 -2.97 2.17 5.38
C VAL A 36 -4.00 2.08 4.26
N VAL A 37 -3.64 1.36 3.19
CA VAL A 37 -4.46 1.21 1.99
C VAL A 37 -4.75 -0.27 1.78
N THR A 38 -6.01 -0.62 1.45
CA THR A 38 -6.37 -2.02 1.17
C THR A 38 -5.65 -2.53 -0.09
N GLU A 39 -5.61 -3.82 -0.26
CA GLU A 39 -5.32 -4.40 -1.57
C GLU A 39 -6.34 -3.87 -2.58
N PHE A 40 -5.91 -3.72 -3.86
CA PHE A 40 -6.81 -3.18 -4.87
C PHE A 40 -7.95 -4.14 -5.20
N THR A 41 -9.16 -3.62 -5.30
CA THR A 41 -10.39 -4.38 -5.52
C THR A 41 -11.02 -4.01 -6.86
N ASN A 42 -11.47 -5.01 -7.62
CA ASN A 42 -12.16 -4.82 -8.89
C ASN A 42 -13.56 -4.25 -8.65
N ILE A 43 -13.89 -3.15 -9.36
CA ILE A 43 -15.20 -2.49 -9.24
C ILE A 43 -16.38 -3.41 -9.60
N HIS A 44 -16.24 -4.25 -10.64
CA HIS A 44 -17.27 -5.20 -11.02
C HIS A 44 -17.50 -6.27 -9.94
N ALA A 45 -16.45 -6.68 -9.23
CA ALA A 45 -16.58 -7.63 -8.13
C ALA A 45 -17.36 -7.04 -6.95
N ILE A 46 -17.17 -5.74 -6.66
CA ILE A 46 -17.95 -5.03 -5.64
C ILE A 46 -19.43 -4.97 -6.04
N VAL A 47 -19.73 -4.52 -7.27
CA VAL A 47 -21.09 -4.37 -7.77
C VAL A 47 -21.81 -5.72 -7.85
N ALA A 48 -21.13 -6.78 -8.31
CA ALA A 48 -21.71 -8.12 -8.37
C ALA A 48 -22.06 -8.69 -7.00
N LYS A 49 -21.39 -8.25 -5.94
CA LYS A 49 -21.64 -8.67 -4.56
C LYS A 49 -22.67 -7.81 -3.83
N GLU A 50 -23.00 -6.63 -4.33
CA GLU A 50 -23.88 -5.65 -3.66
C GLU A 50 -25.16 -6.27 -3.10
N ALA A 51 -25.86 -7.09 -3.89
CA ALA A 51 -27.12 -7.73 -3.48
C ALA A 51 -26.96 -8.89 -2.48
N GLN A 52 -25.71 -9.39 -2.30
CA GLN A 52 -25.40 -10.55 -1.46
C GLN A 52 -24.73 -10.17 -0.15
N LEU A 53 -24.15 -8.96 -0.06
CA LEU A 53 -23.42 -8.51 1.11
C LEU A 53 -24.38 -7.81 2.08
N HIS A 54 -24.40 -8.30 3.33
CA HIS A 54 -25.02 -7.57 4.44
C HIS A 54 -24.10 -6.43 4.90
N ASN A 55 -22.78 -6.63 4.71
CA ASN A 55 -21.75 -5.64 5.02
C ASN A 55 -20.56 -5.79 4.06
N ILE A 56 -20.02 -4.67 3.58
CA ILE A 56 -18.82 -4.65 2.71
C ILE A 56 -17.60 -5.32 3.36
N SER A 57 -17.52 -5.36 4.70
CA SER A 57 -16.43 -6.03 5.42
C SER A 57 -16.39 -7.55 5.21
N GLU A 58 -17.46 -8.16 4.71
CA GLU A 58 -17.47 -9.57 4.31
C GLU A 58 -16.68 -9.80 3.00
N PHE A 59 -16.49 -8.74 2.22
CA PHE A 59 -15.77 -8.79 0.95
C PHE A 59 -14.41 -8.10 0.99
N ILE A 60 -14.33 -6.93 1.65
CA ILE A 60 -13.08 -6.21 1.89
C ILE A 60 -12.87 -6.17 3.40
N GLU A 61 -12.15 -7.15 3.94
CA GLU A 61 -11.92 -7.24 5.38
C GLU A 61 -11.08 -6.08 5.91
N PHE A 62 -11.51 -5.48 7.00
CA PHE A 62 -10.80 -4.41 7.70
C PHE A 62 -11.25 -4.31 9.17
N SER A 63 -10.46 -3.60 9.96
CA SER A 63 -10.80 -3.23 11.34
C SER A 63 -10.95 -1.72 11.49
N PRO A 64 -11.87 -1.23 12.35
CA PRO A 64 -11.92 0.18 12.75
C PRO A 64 -10.59 0.71 13.32
N ARG A 65 -9.74 -0.17 13.86
CA ARG A 65 -8.41 0.17 14.39
C ARG A 65 -7.40 0.58 13.31
N GLU A 66 -7.68 0.30 12.02
CA GLU A 66 -6.83 0.68 10.91
C GLU A 66 -7.00 2.16 10.48
N ARG A 67 -8.02 2.88 11.03
CA ARG A 67 -8.36 4.25 10.59
C ARG A 67 -7.27 5.28 10.91
N PRO A 68 -7.04 6.28 10.03
CA PRO A 68 -7.68 6.42 8.73
C PRO A 68 -7.25 5.31 7.76
N LEU A 69 -8.23 4.77 7.04
CA LEU A 69 -8.11 3.64 6.11
C LEU A 69 -8.61 4.05 4.72
N SER A 70 -7.83 3.75 3.70
CA SER A 70 -8.21 3.93 2.31
C SER A 70 -8.55 2.61 1.64
N VAL A 71 -9.63 2.57 0.86
CA VAL A 71 -9.92 1.46 -0.05
C VAL A 71 -9.34 1.76 -1.42
N GLN A 72 -8.61 0.80 -2.02
CA GLN A 72 -8.10 0.99 -3.38
C GLN A 72 -8.93 0.22 -4.40
N LEU A 73 -9.40 0.94 -5.42
CA LEU A 73 -10.25 0.43 -6.50
C LEU A 73 -9.49 0.39 -7.83
N PHE A 74 -9.94 -0.49 -8.73
CA PHE A 74 -9.52 -0.49 -10.13
C PHE A 74 -10.62 -0.98 -11.05
N GLY A 75 -10.60 -0.51 -12.31
CA GLY A 75 -11.55 -0.82 -13.39
C GLY A 75 -11.90 0.43 -14.17
N SER A 76 -12.28 0.32 -15.44
CA SER A 76 -12.47 1.45 -16.35
C SER A 76 -13.94 1.67 -16.78
N ASP A 77 -14.86 0.82 -16.37
CA ASP A 77 -16.29 0.99 -16.58
C ASP A 77 -16.84 2.07 -15.65
N LEU A 78 -17.31 3.17 -16.20
CA LEU A 78 -17.73 4.35 -15.43
C LEU A 78 -18.99 4.11 -14.61
N GLU A 79 -19.96 3.33 -15.10
CA GLU A 79 -21.16 3.01 -14.36
C GLU A 79 -20.89 2.11 -13.17
N ALA A 80 -20.10 1.04 -13.40
CA ALA A 80 -19.67 0.15 -12.32
C ALA A 80 -18.78 0.89 -11.31
N LEU A 81 -17.94 1.83 -11.76
CA LEU A 81 -17.09 2.64 -10.90
C LEU A 81 -17.92 3.54 -9.98
N GLU A 82 -18.89 4.26 -10.54
CA GLU A 82 -19.79 5.11 -9.75
C GLU A 82 -20.52 4.30 -8.66
N ARG A 83 -21.08 3.16 -9.02
CA ARG A 83 -21.77 2.25 -8.08
C ARG A 83 -20.79 1.72 -7.01
N ALA A 84 -19.62 1.24 -7.41
CA ALA A 84 -18.62 0.71 -6.48
C ALA A 84 -18.16 1.78 -5.48
N VAL A 85 -17.91 3.02 -5.93
CA VAL A 85 -17.55 4.14 -5.05
C VAL A 85 -18.67 4.44 -4.05
N LYS A 86 -19.93 4.47 -4.47
CA LYS A 86 -21.10 4.68 -3.57
C LYS A 86 -21.20 3.57 -2.52
N ILE A 87 -20.97 2.32 -2.90
CA ILE A 87 -21.02 1.15 -1.99
C ILE A 87 -19.92 1.24 -0.92
N VAL A 88 -18.68 1.55 -1.30
CA VAL A 88 -17.55 1.54 -0.35
C VAL A 88 -17.44 2.82 0.48
N SER A 89 -17.91 3.95 -0.01
CA SER A 89 -17.73 5.29 0.58
C SER A 89 -18.17 5.41 2.05
N PRO A 90 -19.27 4.80 2.53
CA PRO A 90 -19.67 4.88 3.93
C PRO A 90 -18.70 4.20 4.90
N HIS A 91 -17.88 3.29 4.41
CA HIS A 91 -17.05 2.39 5.22
C HIS A 91 -15.58 2.80 5.35
N PHE A 92 -15.09 3.66 4.44
CA PHE A 92 -13.69 4.07 4.36
C PHE A 92 -13.52 5.58 4.52
N ASP A 93 -12.31 6.00 4.91
CA ASP A 93 -12.00 7.42 5.12
C ASP A 93 -11.55 8.09 3.82
N LEU A 94 -10.93 7.30 2.92
CA LEU A 94 -10.48 7.72 1.59
C LEU A 94 -10.82 6.65 0.56
N ILE A 95 -11.03 7.09 -0.69
CA ILE A 95 -11.18 6.20 -1.84
C ILE A 95 -9.96 6.41 -2.75
N ASP A 96 -9.14 5.38 -2.91
CA ASP A 96 -7.93 5.44 -3.73
C ASP A 96 -8.14 4.70 -5.06
N TYR A 97 -7.50 5.20 -6.13
CA TYR A 97 -7.58 4.57 -7.43
C TYR A 97 -6.21 4.07 -7.89
N ASN A 98 -6.15 2.80 -8.35
CA ASN A 98 -4.92 2.19 -8.80
C ASN A 98 -4.64 2.49 -10.27
N MET A 99 -3.57 3.23 -10.56
CA MET A 99 -3.01 3.45 -11.90
C MET A 99 -1.54 3.01 -12.00
N GLY A 100 -1.13 2.05 -11.17
CA GLY A 100 0.27 1.61 -11.12
C GLY A 100 0.49 0.11 -11.29
N CYS A 101 -0.56 -0.73 -11.23
CA CYS A 101 -0.44 -2.18 -11.37
C CYS A 101 -0.06 -2.54 -12.81
N PRO A 102 1.04 -3.30 -13.04
CA PRO A 102 1.48 -3.70 -14.37
C PRO A 102 0.94 -5.06 -14.82
N ALA A 103 0.09 -5.72 -14.01
CA ALA A 103 -0.34 -7.09 -14.26
C ALA A 103 -1.11 -7.21 -15.59
N PRO A 104 -0.72 -8.13 -16.52
CA PRO A 104 -1.33 -8.23 -17.85
C PRO A 104 -2.85 -8.38 -17.80
N HIS A 105 -3.36 -9.28 -16.95
CA HIS A 105 -4.80 -9.54 -16.80
C HIS A 105 -5.63 -8.31 -16.35
N VAL A 106 -4.98 -7.24 -15.89
CA VAL A 106 -5.62 -5.97 -15.51
C VAL A 106 -5.45 -4.93 -16.61
N THR A 107 -4.25 -4.84 -17.19
CA THR A 107 -3.95 -3.85 -18.24
C THR A 107 -4.66 -4.17 -19.55
N GLU A 108 -4.88 -5.44 -19.87
CA GLU A 108 -5.69 -5.89 -21.01
C GLU A 108 -7.16 -5.43 -20.93
N GLN A 109 -7.66 -5.15 -19.71
CA GLN A 109 -8.99 -4.60 -19.45
C GLN A 109 -9.01 -3.06 -19.48
N MET A 110 -8.00 -2.40 -20.05
CA MET A 110 -7.85 -0.93 -20.06
C MET A 110 -7.91 -0.32 -18.64
N ALA A 111 -7.33 -1.01 -17.65
CA ALA A 111 -7.35 -0.58 -16.25
C ALA A 111 -5.92 -0.41 -15.70
N CYS A 112 -5.81 0.16 -14.52
CA CYS A 112 -4.56 0.40 -13.81
C CYS A 112 -3.54 1.19 -14.65
N SER A 113 -2.33 0.65 -14.85
CA SER A 113 -1.26 1.36 -15.55
C SER A 113 -1.54 1.62 -17.03
N ALA A 114 -2.42 0.87 -17.69
CA ALA A 114 -2.83 1.16 -19.06
C ALA A 114 -3.42 2.57 -19.21
N LEU A 115 -4.13 3.05 -18.20
CA LEU A 115 -4.74 4.38 -18.17
C LEU A 115 -3.74 5.55 -18.27
N LEU A 116 -2.46 5.31 -17.97
CA LEU A 116 -1.41 6.32 -18.17
C LEU A 116 -1.28 6.75 -19.65
N GLN A 117 -1.75 5.93 -20.59
CA GLN A 117 -1.75 6.25 -22.02
C GLN A 117 -3.11 6.79 -22.53
N HIS A 118 -4.10 6.92 -21.64
CA HIS A 118 -5.48 7.30 -21.97
C HIS A 118 -5.96 8.48 -21.09
N PRO A 119 -5.39 9.70 -21.26
CA PRO A 119 -5.69 10.85 -20.40
C PRO A 119 -7.18 11.24 -20.42
N ASP A 120 -7.86 11.15 -21.56
CA ASP A 120 -9.29 11.47 -21.66
C ASP A 120 -10.15 10.50 -20.81
N LEU A 121 -9.90 9.19 -20.91
CA LEU A 121 -10.60 8.19 -20.09
C LEU A 121 -10.24 8.40 -18.62
N THR A 122 -8.99 8.70 -18.29
CA THR A 122 -8.54 9.00 -16.93
C THR A 122 -9.30 10.20 -16.36
N ARG A 123 -9.51 11.26 -17.13
CA ARG A 123 -10.32 12.43 -16.74
C ARG A 123 -11.75 12.00 -16.38
N HIS A 124 -12.39 11.20 -17.21
CA HIS A 124 -13.75 10.71 -16.93
C HIS A 124 -13.80 9.85 -15.65
N ILE A 125 -12.81 8.98 -15.45
CA ILE A 125 -12.69 8.15 -14.24
C ILE A 125 -12.58 9.04 -12.99
N PHE A 126 -11.67 10.01 -12.95
CA PHE A 126 -11.48 10.88 -11.78
C PHE A 126 -12.74 11.70 -11.50
N ARG A 127 -13.36 12.28 -12.53
CA ARG A 127 -14.63 13.02 -12.40
C ARG A 127 -15.74 12.15 -11.83
N THR A 128 -15.88 10.92 -12.34
CA THR A 128 -16.89 9.96 -11.86
C THR A 128 -16.67 9.65 -10.38
N MET A 129 -15.44 9.32 -9.99
CA MET A 129 -15.13 9.01 -8.59
C MET A 129 -15.40 10.20 -7.66
N VAL A 130 -14.90 11.39 -8.02
CA VAL A 130 -15.07 12.59 -7.19
C VAL A 130 -16.55 12.96 -7.04
N ASN A 131 -17.37 12.79 -8.07
CA ASN A 131 -18.80 13.09 -8.00
C ASN A 131 -19.60 12.02 -7.23
N ALA A 132 -19.10 10.80 -7.16
CA ALA A 132 -19.81 9.68 -6.53
C ALA A 132 -19.70 9.61 -5.00
N THR A 133 -18.85 10.43 -4.37
CA THR A 133 -18.63 10.37 -2.91
C THR A 133 -18.31 11.73 -2.31
N ASP A 134 -18.57 11.90 -1.02
CA ASP A 134 -18.11 13.06 -0.22
C ASP A 134 -16.74 12.81 0.45
N LYS A 135 -16.16 11.64 0.29
CA LYS A 135 -14.84 11.31 0.81
C LYS A 135 -13.72 11.87 -0.08
N PRO A 136 -12.52 12.14 0.46
CA PRO A 136 -11.36 12.45 -0.36
C PRO A 136 -11.06 11.30 -1.31
N VAL A 137 -10.88 11.62 -2.59
CA VAL A 137 -10.45 10.66 -3.62
C VAL A 137 -8.97 10.87 -3.87
N THR A 138 -8.21 9.79 -3.90
CA THR A 138 -6.76 9.79 -4.14
C THR A 138 -6.40 8.87 -5.31
N VAL A 139 -5.21 9.02 -5.85
CA VAL A 139 -4.74 8.16 -6.94
C VAL A 139 -3.31 7.72 -6.71
N LYS A 140 -3.00 6.45 -7.05
CA LYS A 140 -1.63 5.94 -7.03
C LYS A 140 -1.17 5.63 -8.45
N ILE A 141 -0.14 6.35 -8.93
CA ILE A 141 0.36 6.29 -10.31
C ILE A 141 1.83 5.84 -10.40
N ARG A 142 2.25 5.43 -11.59
CA ARG A 142 3.65 5.25 -12.01
C ARG A 142 4.07 6.35 -13.00
N ALA A 143 5.38 6.41 -13.30
CA ALA A 143 5.95 7.42 -14.20
C ALA A 143 5.51 7.28 -15.66
N GLY A 144 5.12 6.11 -16.09
CA GLY A 144 4.71 5.80 -17.47
C GLY A 144 4.81 4.31 -17.76
N ILE A 145 4.60 3.92 -19.01
CA ILE A 145 4.69 2.51 -19.43
C ILE A 145 6.15 2.12 -19.70
N SER A 146 6.79 2.71 -20.69
CA SER A 146 8.18 2.42 -21.08
C SER A 146 9.12 3.59 -20.72
N THR A 147 8.62 4.79 -20.79
CA THR A 147 9.31 6.06 -20.51
C THR A 147 8.49 6.88 -19.50
N PRO A 148 9.11 7.78 -18.72
CA PRO A 148 8.38 8.66 -17.80
C PRO A 148 7.83 9.88 -18.57
N ASP A 149 6.79 9.66 -19.36
CA ASP A 149 6.32 10.63 -20.35
C ASP A 149 5.03 11.38 -19.99
N ARG A 150 4.05 10.72 -19.34
CA ARG A 150 2.72 11.31 -19.14
C ARG A 150 2.32 11.58 -17.70
N PHE A 151 3.18 11.34 -16.75
CA PHE A 151 2.81 11.46 -15.33
C PHE A 151 2.39 12.88 -14.94
N LEU A 152 3.01 13.93 -15.54
CA LEU A 152 2.62 15.33 -15.29
C LEU A 152 1.25 15.66 -15.89
N GLU A 153 0.95 15.16 -17.09
CA GLU A 153 -0.38 15.33 -17.70
C GLU A 153 -1.46 14.68 -16.82
N ILE A 154 -1.24 13.45 -16.39
CA ILE A 154 -2.16 12.74 -15.49
C ILE A 154 -2.29 13.45 -14.14
N ALA A 155 -1.21 13.99 -13.59
CA ALA A 155 -1.23 14.72 -12.33
C ALA A 155 -2.05 16.02 -12.42
N ARG A 156 -1.93 16.77 -13.53
CA ARG A 156 -2.75 17.97 -13.78
C ARG A 156 -4.23 17.60 -13.92
N ILE A 157 -4.55 16.55 -14.67
CA ILE A 157 -5.92 16.06 -14.78
C ILE A 157 -6.47 15.66 -13.39
N ALA A 158 -5.65 15.02 -12.55
CA ALA A 158 -6.05 14.65 -11.20
C ALA A 158 -6.42 15.90 -10.37
N GLU A 159 -5.61 16.94 -10.41
CA GLU A 159 -5.87 18.18 -9.70
C GLU A 159 -7.12 18.91 -10.24
N GLU A 160 -7.25 19.03 -11.57
CA GLU A 160 -8.40 19.65 -12.23
C GLU A 160 -9.74 18.96 -11.90
N GLU A 161 -9.74 17.65 -11.80
CA GLU A 161 -10.95 16.86 -11.49
C GLU A 161 -11.20 16.69 -9.97
N GLY A 162 -10.37 17.31 -9.12
CA GLY A 162 -10.60 17.40 -7.69
C GLY A 162 -10.06 16.20 -6.87
N ILE A 163 -9.11 15.45 -7.40
CA ILE A 163 -8.33 14.47 -6.63
C ILE A 163 -7.63 15.18 -5.47
N SER A 164 -7.67 14.57 -4.30
CA SER A 164 -7.20 15.20 -3.06
C SER A 164 -5.74 14.92 -2.73
N MET A 165 -5.12 13.89 -3.33
CA MET A 165 -3.72 13.51 -3.11
C MET A 165 -3.25 12.54 -4.19
N ILE A 166 -2.00 12.65 -4.61
CA ILE A 166 -1.35 11.74 -5.58
C ILE A 166 -0.23 10.97 -4.88
N THR A 167 -0.27 9.64 -4.94
CA THR A 167 0.87 8.80 -4.61
C THR A 167 1.65 8.46 -5.88
N PHE A 168 2.93 8.82 -5.91
CA PHE A 168 3.75 8.65 -7.11
C PHE A 168 4.92 7.69 -6.90
N HIS A 169 4.94 6.60 -7.69
CA HIS A 169 6.08 5.70 -7.81
C HIS A 169 6.84 5.98 -9.11
N PRO A 170 8.02 6.60 -9.09
CA PRO A 170 8.70 7.13 -10.27
C PRO A 170 9.47 6.07 -11.08
N ARG A 171 9.00 4.84 -11.08
CA ARG A 171 9.40 3.79 -12.02
C ARG A 171 8.36 3.62 -13.10
N THR A 172 8.81 3.29 -14.32
CA THR A 172 7.90 2.88 -15.38
C THR A 172 7.37 1.46 -15.12
N VAL A 173 6.30 1.09 -15.83
CA VAL A 173 5.77 -0.29 -15.81
C VAL A 173 6.84 -1.27 -16.25
N LYS A 174 7.55 -0.98 -17.35
CA LYS A 174 8.61 -1.82 -17.91
C LYS A 174 9.79 -2.05 -16.96
N GLN A 175 10.13 -1.05 -16.14
CA GLN A 175 11.16 -1.21 -15.11
C GLN A 175 10.74 -2.19 -14.00
N GLY A 176 9.45 -2.30 -13.70
CA GLY A 176 8.98 -3.12 -12.58
C GLY A 176 9.62 -2.66 -11.27
N TYR A 177 10.59 -3.42 -10.77
CA TYR A 177 11.41 -3.10 -9.60
C TYR A 177 12.92 -3.06 -9.92
N SER A 178 13.30 -3.15 -11.19
CA SER A 178 14.72 -3.08 -11.59
C SER A 178 15.27 -1.66 -11.50
N GLY A 179 16.57 -1.54 -11.33
CA GLY A 179 17.27 -0.27 -11.18
C GLY A 179 16.83 0.52 -9.94
N LYS A 180 17.15 1.81 -9.92
CA LYS A 180 16.75 2.74 -8.85
C LYS A 180 15.48 3.51 -9.23
N SER A 181 14.71 3.88 -8.24
CA SER A 181 13.60 4.82 -8.32
C SER A 181 14.14 6.23 -8.52
N ASP A 182 13.71 6.90 -9.57
CA ASP A 182 14.21 8.25 -9.88
C ASP A 182 13.41 9.32 -9.11
N TRP A 183 13.93 9.70 -7.96
CA TRP A 183 13.26 10.66 -7.08
C TRP A 183 13.19 12.09 -7.67
N SER A 184 14.00 12.41 -8.67
CA SER A 184 13.88 13.71 -9.35
C SER A 184 12.51 13.91 -10.01
N LEU A 185 11.87 12.83 -10.48
CA LEU A 185 10.52 12.87 -11.03
C LEU A 185 9.45 13.13 -9.94
N ILE A 186 9.68 12.73 -8.68
CA ILE A 186 8.79 13.10 -7.56
C ILE A 186 8.87 14.60 -7.32
N LYS A 187 10.08 15.16 -7.32
CA LYS A 187 10.30 16.59 -7.20
C LYS A 187 9.60 17.34 -8.33
N GLU A 188 9.83 16.92 -9.57
CA GLU A 188 9.19 17.51 -10.75
C GLU A 188 7.66 17.49 -10.65
N LEU A 189 7.07 16.35 -10.21
CA LEU A 189 5.64 16.26 -10.00
C LEU A 189 5.18 17.25 -8.93
N LYS A 190 5.86 17.30 -7.77
CA LYS A 190 5.52 18.20 -6.66
C LYS A 190 5.57 19.67 -7.03
N GLU A 191 6.51 20.06 -7.88
CA GLU A 191 6.64 21.44 -8.39
C GLU A 191 5.53 21.80 -9.39
N ASN A 192 4.83 20.82 -9.97
CA ASN A 192 3.80 21.02 -11.00
C ASN A 192 2.35 20.88 -10.52
N VAL A 193 2.11 20.51 -9.24
CA VAL A 193 0.76 20.41 -8.66
C VAL A 193 0.72 21.06 -7.29
N SER A 194 -0.46 21.57 -6.91
CA SER A 194 -0.69 22.17 -5.59
C SER A 194 -1.21 21.16 -4.55
N ILE A 195 -1.77 20.06 -5.03
CA ILE A 195 -2.28 18.99 -4.17
C ILE A 195 -1.15 18.21 -3.49
N PRO A 196 -1.42 17.59 -2.32
CA PRO A 196 -0.43 16.77 -1.63
C PRO A 196 0.11 15.62 -2.49
N VAL A 197 1.45 15.43 -2.43
CA VAL A 197 2.17 14.37 -3.11
C VAL A 197 2.77 13.40 -2.10
N VAL A 198 2.58 12.10 -2.32
CA VAL A 198 3.18 11.01 -1.54
C VAL A 198 4.29 10.38 -2.37
N GLY A 199 5.54 10.51 -1.96
CA GLY A 199 6.68 9.87 -2.60
C GLY A 199 6.75 8.37 -2.27
N ASN A 200 6.93 7.53 -3.27
CA ASN A 200 7.01 6.07 -3.12
C ASN A 200 8.13 5.47 -3.96
N GLY A 201 8.89 4.56 -3.39
CA GLY A 201 9.95 3.80 -4.09
C GLY A 201 11.31 3.91 -3.43
N ASP A 202 11.93 2.75 -3.18
CA ASP A 202 13.28 2.58 -2.62
C ASP A 202 13.54 3.29 -1.27
N ILE A 203 12.51 3.38 -0.42
CA ILE A 203 12.67 3.76 0.97
C ILE A 203 12.86 2.47 1.76
N GLU A 204 14.06 2.24 2.27
CA GLU A 204 14.43 1.05 3.04
C GLU A 204 14.82 1.38 4.48
N THR A 205 15.19 2.64 4.76
CA THR A 205 15.62 3.13 6.07
C THR A 205 14.91 4.43 6.45
N PRO A 206 14.94 4.83 7.73
CA PRO A 206 14.46 6.13 8.16
C PRO A 206 15.16 7.31 7.49
N GLU A 207 16.46 7.17 7.21
CA GLU A 207 17.25 8.16 6.50
C GLU A 207 16.77 8.36 5.05
N ASP A 208 16.39 7.27 4.37
CA ASP A 208 15.82 7.35 3.02
C ASP A 208 14.51 8.14 3.03
N ALA A 209 13.66 7.92 4.05
CA ALA A 209 12.40 8.65 4.18
C ALA A 209 12.62 10.15 4.37
N LEU A 210 13.54 10.54 5.28
CA LEU A 210 13.91 11.95 5.49
C LEU A 210 14.51 12.56 4.22
N ARG A 211 15.40 11.82 3.56
CA ARG A 211 16.04 12.25 2.32
C ARG A 211 15.00 12.48 1.21
N MET A 212 14.05 11.56 1.03
CA MET A 212 12.98 11.74 0.04
C MET A 212 12.15 12.98 0.32
N LEU A 213 11.74 13.21 1.58
CA LEU A 213 10.98 14.42 1.95
C LEU A 213 11.77 15.70 1.63
N ASN A 214 13.07 15.73 1.96
CA ASN A 214 13.90 16.92 1.79
C ASN A 214 14.29 17.18 0.32
N GLU A 215 14.67 16.13 -0.42
CA GLU A 215 15.15 16.28 -1.81
C GLU A 215 14.01 16.53 -2.80
N THR A 216 12.82 15.98 -2.53
CA THR A 216 11.69 16.07 -3.47
C THR A 216 10.62 17.07 -3.06
N GLY A 217 10.58 17.49 -1.78
CA GLY A 217 9.54 18.35 -1.25
C GLY A 217 8.17 17.67 -1.15
N CYS A 218 8.05 16.36 -1.33
CA CYS A 218 6.79 15.65 -1.17
C CYS A 218 6.26 15.76 0.27
N ASP A 219 4.94 15.73 0.43
CA ASP A 219 4.28 15.96 1.73
C ASP A 219 4.33 14.75 2.65
N TYR A 220 4.30 13.55 2.04
CA TYR A 220 4.26 12.24 2.70
C TYR A 220 5.14 11.25 1.95
N VAL A 221 5.47 10.13 2.61
CA VAL A 221 6.18 9.01 2.01
C VAL A 221 5.38 7.71 2.16
N MET A 222 5.48 6.82 1.18
CA MET A 222 4.81 5.53 1.21
C MET A 222 5.80 4.38 1.15
N ILE A 223 5.67 3.43 2.09
CA ILE A 223 6.57 2.29 2.27
C ILE A 223 5.91 1.03 1.73
N GLY A 224 6.61 0.32 0.84
CA GLY A 224 6.20 -0.99 0.34
C GLY A 224 7.07 -2.11 0.90
N ARG A 225 8.04 -2.57 0.12
CA ARG A 225 8.85 -3.77 0.38
C ARG A 225 9.58 -3.79 1.72
N ALA A 226 10.00 -2.63 2.22
CA ALA A 226 10.66 -2.55 3.53
C ALA A 226 9.71 -2.97 4.67
N ALA A 227 8.43 -2.57 4.62
CA ALA A 227 7.41 -2.97 5.60
C ALA A 227 7.15 -4.47 5.64
N MET A 228 7.31 -5.19 4.51
CA MET A 228 7.19 -6.65 4.46
C MET A 228 8.24 -7.36 5.32
N LYS A 229 9.45 -6.79 5.39
CA LYS A 229 10.58 -7.35 6.15
C LYS A 229 10.58 -6.88 7.60
N ASN A 230 10.23 -5.62 7.79
CA ASN A 230 10.27 -4.94 9.08
C ASN A 230 9.13 -3.92 9.20
N PRO A 231 7.96 -4.30 9.70
CA PRO A 231 6.86 -3.35 9.92
C PRO A 231 7.19 -2.25 10.94
N SER A 232 8.18 -2.47 11.83
CA SER A 232 8.62 -1.44 12.78
C SER A 232 9.27 -0.24 12.11
N ILE A 233 9.53 -0.30 10.79
CA ILE A 233 10.04 0.83 10.00
C ILE A 233 9.15 2.08 10.14
N PHE A 234 7.84 1.93 10.33
CA PHE A 234 6.92 3.06 10.54
C PHE A 234 7.24 3.79 11.84
N LYS A 235 7.45 3.04 12.95
CA LYS A 235 7.88 3.59 14.24
C LYS A 235 9.26 4.24 14.12
N GLN A 236 10.20 3.57 13.48
CA GLN A 236 11.57 4.06 13.29
C GLN A 236 11.60 5.37 12.49
N ILE A 237 10.87 5.45 11.36
CA ILE A 237 10.81 6.68 10.56
C ILE A 237 10.17 7.79 11.36
N LYS A 238 9.06 7.53 12.07
CA LYS A 238 8.41 8.53 12.91
C LYS A 238 9.37 9.10 13.95
N GLN A 239 10.06 8.24 14.71
CA GLN A 239 11.07 8.66 15.70
C GLN A 239 12.16 9.51 15.03
N TYR A 240 12.66 9.05 13.89
CA TYR A 240 13.76 9.74 13.19
C TYR A 240 13.36 11.12 12.69
N LEU A 241 12.16 11.27 12.16
CA LEU A 241 11.64 12.56 11.71
C LEU A 241 11.40 13.53 12.87
N GLU A 242 11.06 13.03 14.07
CA GLU A 242 10.80 13.83 15.27
C GLU A 242 12.08 14.19 16.05
N THR A 243 13.06 13.28 16.09
CA THR A 243 14.20 13.40 17.05
C THR A 243 15.59 13.33 16.38
N GLY A 244 15.67 12.99 15.10
CA GLY A 244 16.93 12.71 14.41
C GLY A 244 17.59 11.39 14.80
N LYS A 245 16.93 10.56 15.61
CA LYS A 245 17.42 9.24 16.07
C LYS A 245 16.27 8.25 16.08
N TYR A 246 16.58 6.97 16.04
CA TYR A 246 15.61 5.88 16.17
C TYR A 246 16.25 4.63 16.80
N ASP A 247 15.42 3.82 17.43
CA ASP A 247 15.84 2.56 18.01
C ASP A 247 16.04 1.50 16.92
N GLN A 248 17.15 0.77 17.00
CA GLN A 248 17.36 -0.38 16.15
C GLN A 248 16.41 -1.51 16.56
N VAL A 249 15.84 -2.20 15.59
CA VAL A 249 14.94 -3.34 15.83
C VAL A 249 15.73 -4.63 15.74
N SER A 250 15.80 -5.36 16.83
CA SER A 250 16.42 -6.68 16.90
C SER A 250 15.65 -7.74 16.10
N ASP A 251 16.30 -8.85 15.77
CA ASP A 251 15.64 -9.99 15.16
C ASP A 251 14.52 -10.56 16.06
N GLY A 252 14.67 -10.47 17.41
CA GLY A 252 13.65 -10.84 18.38
C GLY A 252 12.38 -9.99 18.27
N GLU A 253 12.54 -8.66 18.28
CA GLU A 253 11.41 -7.75 18.14
C GLU A 253 10.69 -7.94 16.78
N ARG A 254 11.44 -8.24 15.71
CA ARG A 254 10.84 -8.57 14.41
C ARG A 254 10.03 -9.87 14.49
N MET A 255 10.51 -10.88 15.21
CA MET A 255 9.78 -12.14 15.42
C MET A 255 8.55 -11.93 16.28
N GLU A 256 8.61 -11.10 17.33
CA GLU A 256 7.44 -10.72 18.13
C GLU A 256 6.39 -10.00 17.27
N ALA A 257 6.81 -9.10 16.39
CA ALA A 257 5.90 -8.45 15.43
C ALA A 257 5.25 -9.48 14.50
N PHE A 258 5.98 -10.52 14.05
CA PHE A 258 5.41 -11.59 13.25
C PHE A 258 4.40 -12.42 14.06
N PHE A 259 4.68 -12.80 15.30
CA PHE A 259 3.73 -13.53 16.13
C PHE A 259 2.47 -12.71 16.42
N ARG A 260 2.61 -11.39 16.58
CA ARG A 260 1.48 -10.47 16.68
C ARG A 260 0.65 -10.41 15.39
N TYR A 261 1.30 -10.36 14.23
CA TYR A 261 0.63 -10.54 12.93
C TYR A 261 -0.16 -11.85 12.90
N LEU A 262 0.44 -12.95 13.33
CA LEU A 262 -0.20 -14.27 13.37
C LEU A 262 -1.45 -14.30 14.27
N GLU A 263 -1.45 -13.59 15.40
CA GLU A 263 -2.65 -13.45 16.22
C GLU A 263 -3.74 -12.63 15.51
N TYR A 264 -3.35 -11.61 14.73
CA TYR A 264 -4.32 -10.83 13.95
C TYR A 264 -4.93 -11.61 12.80
N THR A 265 -4.20 -12.55 12.17
CA THR A 265 -4.79 -13.37 11.10
C THR A 265 -6.02 -14.17 11.58
N LYS A 266 -6.13 -14.48 12.86
CA LYS A 266 -7.29 -15.16 13.43
C LYS A 266 -8.58 -14.34 13.39
N LEU A 267 -8.47 -13.02 13.25
CA LEU A 267 -9.61 -12.10 13.10
C LEU A 267 -10.18 -12.10 11.68
N TYR A 268 -9.45 -12.65 10.70
CA TYR A 268 -9.72 -12.51 9.28
C TYR A 268 -9.67 -13.88 8.57
N PRO A 269 -10.80 -14.60 8.50
CA PRO A 269 -10.85 -15.97 7.98
C PRO A 269 -10.52 -16.11 6.50
N THR A 270 -10.51 -15.02 5.74
CA THR A 270 -10.13 -15.05 4.31
C THR A 270 -8.62 -15.13 4.11
N ILE A 271 -7.81 -14.84 5.14
CA ILE A 271 -6.35 -14.93 5.03
C ILE A 271 -5.95 -16.41 4.96
N ARG A 272 -5.51 -16.83 3.77
CA ARG A 272 -5.10 -18.21 3.53
C ARG A 272 -3.73 -18.51 4.12
N PHE A 273 -3.51 -19.74 4.59
CA PHE A 273 -2.23 -20.16 5.16
C PHE A 273 -1.03 -19.91 4.23
N VAL A 274 -1.22 -19.99 2.91
CA VAL A 274 -0.14 -19.65 1.94
C VAL A 274 0.33 -18.21 2.07
N ASN A 275 -0.57 -17.28 2.37
CA ASN A 275 -0.22 -15.86 2.57
C ASN A 275 0.54 -15.69 3.89
N ILE A 276 0.09 -16.35 4.98
CA ILE A 276 0.78 -16.38 6.27
C ILE A 276 2.21 -16.90 6.12
N LYS A 277 2.38 -18.01 5.38
CA LYS A 277 3.68 -18.59 5.09
C LYS A 277 4.58 -17.64 4.29
N MET A 278 4.01 -16.94 3.32
CA MET A 278 4.75 -15.91 2.56
C MET A 278 5.20 -14.75 3.47
N GLN A 279 4.36 -14.30 4.40
CA GLN A 279 4.75 -13.28 5.38
C GLN A 279 5.86 -13.78 6.30
N ALA A 280 5.80 -15.01 6.81
CA ALA A 280 6.89 -15.61 7.59
C ALA A 280 8.23 -15.59 6.82
N MET A 281 8.18 -15.90 5.52
CA MET A 281 9.35 -15.82 4.65
C MET A 281 9.89 -14.39 4.51
N ASN A 282 9.02 -13.40 4.45
CA ASN A 282 9.41 -12.00 4.34
C ASN A 282 10.03 -11.48 5.65
N PHE A 283 9.39 -11.74 6.79
CA PHE A 283 9.89 -11.31 8.11
C PHE A 283 11.26 -11.91 8.45
N THR A 284 11.54 -13.12 8.00
CA THR A 284 12.83 -13.81 8.27
C THR A 284 13.97 -13.40 7.31
N ARG A 285 13.70 -12.50 6.34
CA ARG A 285 14.74 -11.99 5.44
C ARG A 285 15.74 -11.11 6.20
N GLY A 286 17.03 -11.40 6.03
CA GLY A 286 18.12 -10.66 6.67
C GLY A 286 18.37 -11.04 8.13
N MET A 287 17.60 -11.94 8.74
CA MET A 287 17.87 -12.47 10.07
C MET A 287 19.02 -13.49 10.04
N LYS A 288 19.78 -13.55 11.13
CA LYS A 288 20.78 -14.60 11.33
C LYS A 288 20.07 -15.96 11.38
N GLY A 289 20.55 -16.96 10.62
CA GLY A 289 19.86 -18.26 10.50
C GLY A 289 18.63 -18.26 9.57
N GLY A 290 18.10 -17.12 9.21
CA GLY A 290 16.85 -16.97 8.44
C GLY A 290 16.82 -17.68 7.08
N LYS A 291 17.98 -17.94 6.44
CA LYS A 291 18.03 -18.71 5.19
C LYS A 291 17.58 -20.15 5.42
N GLY A 292 18.14 -20.84 6.43
CA GLY A 292 17.78 -22.22 6.76
C GLY A 292 16.31 -22.36 7.17
N VAL A 293 15.80 -21.36 7.94
CA VAL A 293 14.39 -21.32 8.31
C VAL A 293 13.47 -21.16 7.08
N ARG A 294 13.80 -20.28 6.13
CA ARG A 294 13.01 -20.15 4.91
C ARG A 294 12.97 -21.43 4.04
N GLU A 295 14.04 -22.22 4.05
CA GLU A 295 14.06 -23.54 3.40
C GLU A 295 13.06 -24.50 4.07
N LYS A 296 13.03 -24.56 5.40
CA LYS A 296 12.05 -25.34 6.17
C LYS A 296 10.61 -24.84 5.96
N LEU A 297 10.39 -23.53 5.96
CA LEU A 297 9.08 -22.91 5.74
C LEU A 297 8.44 -23.31 4.39
N ARG A 298 9.20 -23.74 3.39
CA ARG A 298 8.64 -24.19 2.09
C ARG A 298 7.77 -25.42 2.25
N THR A 299 8.10 -26.31 3.16
CA THR A 299 7.43 -27.61 3.35
C THR A 299 6.37 -27.61 4.46
N VAL A 300 6.31 -26.56 5.26
CA VAL A 300 5.34 -26.38 6.35
C VAL A 300 3.90 -26.40 5.81
N LYS A 301 3.01 -27.15 6.48
CA LYS A 301 1.64 -27.41 6.04
C LYS A 301 0.58 -26.66 6.84
N ASP A 302 0.87 -26.33 8.10
CA ASP A 302 -0.07 -25.66 9.01
C ASP A 302 0.63 -24.65 9.93
N GLU A 303 -0.16 -23.95 10.75
CA GLU A 303 0.34 -22.93 11.68
C GLU A 303 1.18 -23.54 12.81
N GLY A 304 0.90 -24.78 13.25
CA GLY A 304 1.66 -25.45 14.27
C GLY A 304 3.11 -25.70 13.84
N GLU A 305 3.28 -26.36 12.67
CA GLU A 305 4.60 -26.58 12.06
C GLU A 305 5.32 -25.23 11.78
N LEU A 306 4.58 -24.21 11.35
CA LEU A 306 5.14 -22.87 11.10
C LEU A 306 5.70 -22.26 12.38
N ARG A 307 4.97 -22.35 13.50
CA ARG A 307 5.42 -21.86 14.80
C ARG A 307 6.66 -22.61 15.29
N GLU A 308 6.68 -23.95 15.18
CA GLU A 308 7.83 -24.76 15.56
C GLU A 308 9.09 -24.35 14.81
N VAL A 309 9.00 -24.21 13.48
CA VAL A 309 10.13 -23.79 12.63
C VAL A 309 10.63 -22.39 13.00
N LEU A 310 9.74 -21.46 13.35
CA LEU A 310 10.12 -20.10 13.73
C LEU A 310 10.68 -20.00 15.15
N MET A 311 10.24 -20.86 16.08
CA MET A 311 10.78 -20.90 17.44
C MET A 311 12.27 -21.31 17.47
N VAL A 312 12.75 -22.08 16.50
CA VAL A 312 14.17 -22.40 16.37
C VAL A 312 15.02 -21.12 16.18
N LEU A 313 14.54 -20.15 15.39
CA LEU A 313 15.22 -18.84 15.28
C LEU A 313 15.30 -18.11 16.62
N ARG A 314 14.28 -18.25 17.47
CA ARG A 314 14.22 -17.61 18.78
C ARG A 314 15.27 -18.20 19.72
N THR A 315 15.45 -19.51 19.74
CA THR A 315 16.43 -20.20 20.61
C THR A 315 17.87 -20.07 20.11
N GLU A 316 18.14 -20.16 18.81
CA GLU A 316 19.48 -20.04 18.24
C GLU A 316 20.07 -18.62 18.34
N ASN A 317 19.24 -17.61 18.49
CA ASN A 317 19.63 -16.20 18.60
C ASN A 317 19.55 -15.65 20.04
N ASN A 318 19.28 -16.48 21.07
CA ASN A 318 19.07 -16.08 22.46
C ASN A 318 17.98 -14.96 22.61
N LEU A 319 16.89 -15.05 21.83
CA LEU A 319 15.82 -14.08 21.71
C LEU A 319 14.62 -14.45 22.59
#